data_4b2dd03a040be70c47d67a9cbbe1a0ef
#
_entry.id   4b2dd03a040be70c47d67a9cbbe1a0ef
#
_cell.length_a   1.000
_cell.length_b   1.000
_cell.length_c   1.000
_cell.angle_alpha   90.00
_cell.angle_beta   90.00
_cell.angle_gamma   90.00
#
_symmetry.space_group_name_H-M   'P 1'
#
loop_
_entity.id
_entity.type
_entity.pdbx_description
1 polymer ?
#
loop_
_entity_poly.entity_id
_entity_poly.type
_entity_poly.pdbx_seq_one_letter_code
_entity_poly.pdbx_strand_id
1 'polypeptide(L)'
;MITTSATDLSKFEFDAIDTALLDFAAGKMVVVVDDENRENEGDLICAAQTVTPEQINFMAVHARGLICLAMTGETLDKLDLPLMVSNNTDPNQTAFTVSIDASPQMGVSTGISAEDRTRTIQLAIDPNTQPEDLRRPGHIFPLRACEGGVLKRAGHTEAAVDLSRLAGLAPAGVICEIQNPDGSMARLGNLITYARTHSLKIISIADLISYRLRHDRFVLREAITKLPSQFGQFEIYGYRNLLDHTETVAIVKGNPANFVNKPVMVRMHSECLTGDALGSLRCDCRLQLQAALKMIENAGEGVVVYLRQEGRGIGLINKLKAYSLQDMGLDTVEANNRLGFPADLRNYGVGAQVLNDLGISQIRLITNNPRKIAGLKGYGLEVIDRVPLLIEANDYNIDYLATKAEKLGHMLLQTYLVTVGITWNEEPLDVTARYDRLDKLRHLADTSHLLLKEEARPVGTALFGTPSLTFHLGFDQANLAIEGWYQDKNHPYVLAVSQILDAIAMMPHVTRLEFMVANGPDPLTGLQIQLDRHTYPKSQLPSTLSAELELQVIYSFM
;
A
#
# COMPACT_ATOMS: atom_id res chain seq x y z
N MET A 1 17.10 24.60 36.53
CA MET A 1 17.28 23.46 35.60
C MET A 1 15.99 22.66 35.63
N ILE A 2 15.12 22.88 34.68
CA ILE A 2 13.92 22.07 34.49
C ILE A 2 14.31 21.01 33.46
N THR A 3 14.49 19.79 33.93
CA THR A 3 14.71 18.63 33.05
C THR A 3 13.40 18.38 32.27
N THR A 4 13.34 18.82 31.03
CA THR A 4 12.30 18.41 30.09
C THR A 4 12.42 16.91 29.89
N SER A 5 11.41 16.17 30.36
CA SER A 5 11.25 14.74 30.06
C SER A 5 11.22 14.58 28.53
N ALA A 6 12.03 13.67 28.00
CA ALA A 6 11.96 13.27 26.61
C ALA A 6 10.50 12.87 26.28
N THR A 7 9.83 13.66 25.47
CA THR A 7 8.49 13.37 24.99
C THR A 7 8.59 12.07 24.18
N ASP A 8 7.86 11.06 24.57
CA ASP A 8 7.80 9.79 23.84
C ASP A 8 7.14 10.06 22.47
N LEU A 9 7.94 10.28 21.45
CA LEU A 9 7.51 10.62 20.08
C LEU A 9 6.68 9.50 19.45
N SER A 10 6.74 8.28 20.00
CA SER A 10 5.99 7.12 19.48
C SER A 10 4.47 7.21 19.70
N LYS A 11 3.99 8.15 20.52
CA LYS A 11 2.57 8.35 20.86
C LYS A 11 2.02 9.71 20.40
N PHE A 12 2.79 10.46 19.63
CA PHE A 12 2.33 11.76 19.14
C PHE A 12 1.44 11.56 17.90
N GLU A 13 0.25 12.14 17.94
CA GLU A 13 -0.68 12.20 16.81
C GLU A 13 -0.78 13.65 16.33
N PHE A 14 -0.68 13.86 15.02
CA PHE A 14 -0.91 15.14 14.38
C PHE A 14 -2.38 15.57 14.52
N ASP A 15 -2.64 16.87 14.48
CA ASP A 15 -4.01 17.37 14.44
C ASP A 15 -4.72 16.95 13.14
N ALA A 16 -6.03 16.70 13.22
CA ALA A 16 -6.81 16.36 12.03
C ALA A 16 -6.84 17.54 11.04
N ILE A 17 -6.71 17.25 9.76
CA ILE A 17 -6.68 18.26 8.68
C ILE A 17 -7.94 19.14 8.72
N ASP A 18 -9.14 18.55 8.93
CA ASP A 18 -10.38 19.33 9.03
C ASP A 18 -10.32 20.40 10.12
N THR A 19 -9.74 20.08 11.29
CA THR A 19 -9.63 21.05 12.40
C THR A 19 -8.59 22.12 12.11
N ALA A 20 -7.50 21.76 11.43
CA ALA A 20 -6.51 22.72 11.00
C ALA A 20 -7.05 23.66 9.91
N LEU A 21 -7.87 23.17 8.98
CA LEU A 21 -8.54 23.97 7.96
C LEU A 21 -9.53 24.98 8.55
N LEU A 22 -10.25 24.62 9.62
CA LEU A 22 -11.14 25.56 10.32
C LEU A 22 -10.34 26.70 10.96
N ASP A 23 -9.24 26.41 11.62
CA ASP A 23 -8.35 27.43 12.19
C ASP A 23 -7.70 28.28 11.09
N PHE A 24 -7.27 27.67 9.99
CA PHE A 24 -6.67 28.36 8.84
C PHE A 24 -7.67 29.29 8.14
N ALA A 25 -8.91 28.84 7.93
CA ALA A 25 -10.00 29.66 7.39
C ALA A 25 -10.36 30.85 8.30
N ALA A 26 -10.20 30.68 9.62
CA ALA A 26 -10.39 31.75 10.61
C ALA A 26 -9.17 32.72 10.69
N GLY A 27 -8.19 32.58 9.81
CA GLY A 27 -6.99 33.42 9.74
C GLY A 27 -5.91 33.07 10.76
N LYS A 28 -5.93 31.89 11.39
CA LYS A 28 -4.86 31.44 12.28
C LYS A 28 -3.72 30.79 11.50
N MET A 29 -2.55 30.78 12.12
CA MET A 29 -1.37 30.06 11.62
C MET A 29 -1.44 28.58 12.00
N VAL A 30 -0.81 27.72 11.18
CA VAL A 30 -0.68 26.29 11.40
C VAL A 30 0.78 25.89 11.21
N VAL A 31 1.28 24.97 12.03
CA VAL A 31 2.59 24.33 11.84
C VAL A 31 2.42 23.15 10.92
N VAL A 32 3.18 23.12 9.84
CA VAL A 32 3.16 22.03 8.86
C VAL A 32 4.54 21.38 8.82
N VAL A 33 4.57 20.05 8.94
CA VAL A 33 5.82 19.25 9.02
C VAL A 33 5.93 18.38 7.78
N ASP A 34 7.11 18.33 7.18
CA ASP A 34 7.40 17.44 6.07
C ASP A 34 8.02 16.10 6.52
N ASP A 35 8.35 15.24 5.54
CA ASP A 35 8.92 13.91 5.80
C ASP A 35 10.37 14.01 6.29
N GLU A 36 10.77 13.13 7.22
CA GLU A 36 12.13 13.07 7.78
C GLU A 36 13.21 12.77 6.72
N ASN A 37 12.82 12.15 5.59
CA ASN A 37 13.72 11.86 4.48
C ASN A 37 13.75 12.97 3.41
N ARG A 38 12.99 14.08 3.60
CA ARG A 38 12.99 15.24 2.70
C ARG A 38 13.83 16.38 3.30
N GLU A 39 13.24 17.40 3.89
CA GLU A 39 13.94 18.49 4.61
C GLU A 39 14.00 18.21 6.11
N ASN A 40 13.02 17.41 6.59
CA ASN A 40 12.82 17.13 8.01
C ASN A 40 12.63 18.41 8.82
N GLU A 41 11.82 19.34 8.31
CA GLU A 41 11.61 20.66 8.87
C GLU A 41 10.12 20.91 9.15
N GLY A 42 9.80 22.04 9.72
CA GLY A 42 8.45 22.51 9.90
C GLY A 42 8.35 23.99 9.63
N ASP A 43 7.32 24.37 8.88
CA ASP A 43 7.00 25.74 8.56
C ASP A 43 5.78 26.22 9.33
N LEU A 44 5.83 27.49 9.71
CA LEU A 44 4.66 28.24 10.15
C LEU A 44 3.95 28.79 8.91
N ILE A 45 2.70 28.40 8.70
CA ILE A 45 1.93 28.73 7.50
C ILE A 45 0.64 29.49 7.87
N CYS A 46 0.31 30.55 7.13
CA CYS A 46 -0.99 31.21 7.16
C CYS A 46 -1.47 31.58 5.76
N ALA A 47 -2.78 31.80 5.62
CA ALA A 47 -3.34 32.25 4.34
C ALA A 47 -2.90 33.67 4.02
N ALA A 48 -2.43 33.91 2.79
CA ALA A 48 -2.02 35.24 2.35
C ALA A 48 -3.19 36.24 2.36
N GLN A 49 -4.42 35.79 2.14
CA GLN A 49 -5.64 36.63 2.14
C GLN A 49 -5.96 37.25 3.51
N THR A 50 -5.65 36.56 4.59
CA THR A 50 -5.98 36.96 5.96
C THR A 50 -4.76 37.38 6.78
N VAL A 51 -3.59 37.45 6.14
CA VAL A 51 -2.34 37.76 6.84
C VAL A 51 -2.37 39.18 7.44
N THR A 52 -1.83 39.31 8.66
CA THR A 52 -1.75 40.57 9.38
C THR A 52 -0.32 40.97 9.72
N PRO A 53 -0.03 42.26 10.00
CA PRO A 53 1.29 42.68 10.44
C PRO A 53 1.79 41.94 11.70
N GLU A 54 0.87 41.60 12.62
CA GLU A 54 1.21 40.86 13.84
C GLU A 54 1.67 39.45 13.53
N GLN A 55 1.09 38.79 12.53
CA GLN A 55 1.52 37.47 12.07
C GLN A 55 2.88 37.51 11.39
N ILE A 56 3.13 38.47 10.52
CA ILE A 56 4.45 38.69 9.92
C ILE A 56 5.51 38.96 10.99
N ASN A 57 5.19 39.79 11.97
CA ASN A 57 6.09 40.03 13.11
C ASN A 57 6.28 38.75 13.95
N PHE A 58 5.23 37.96 14.17
CA PHE A 58 5.32 36.69 14.88
C PHE A 58 6.24 35.71 14.15
N MET A 59 6.11 35.57 12.81
CA MET A 59 7.02 34.74 12.00
C MET A 59 8.47 35.20 12.13
N ALA A 60 8.73 36.50 12.03
CA ALA A 60 10.07 37.05 12.13
C ALA A 60 10.72 36.81 13.52
N VAL A 61 9.94 36.92 14.60
CA VAL A 61 10.44 36.82 16.00
C VAL A 61 10.51 35.36 16.45
N HIS A 62 9.50 34.58 16.17
CA HIS A 62 9.32 33.25 16.76
C HIS A 62 9.65 32.10 15.81
N ALA A 63 9.40 32.22 14.49
CA ALA A 63 9.83 31.21 13.52
C ALA A 63 11.28 31.44 13.06
N ARG A 64 11.71 32.69 12.81
CA ARG A 64 13.09 33.10 12.47
C ARG A 64 13.60 32.65 11.10
N GLY A 65 12.76 32.02 10.28
CA GLY A 65 13.07 31.60 8.93
C GLY A 65 12.89 32.72 7.90
N LEU A 66 12.96 32.35 6.63
CA LEU A 66 12.71 33.26 5.51
C LEU A 66 11.20 33.37 5.25
N ILE A 67 10.64 34.57 5.37
CA ILE A 67 9.23 34.79 5.08
C ILE A 67 9.03 34.78 3.57
N CYS A 68 8.37 33.75 3.06
CA CYS A 68 8.07 33.54 1.65
C CYS A 68 6.57 33.56 1.36
N LEU A 69 6.21 33.85 0.12
CA LEU A 69 4.82 33.86 -0.37
C LEU A 69 4.62 32.77 -1.42
N ALA A 70 4.04 31.65 -1.02
CA ALA A 70 3.67 30.57 -1.94
C ALA A 70 2.47 30.98 -2.79
N MET A 71 2.58 30.89 -4.11
CA MET A 71 1.56 31.31 -5.07
C MET A 71 1.43 30.31 -6.23
N THR A 72 0.28 30.34 -6.91
CA THR A 72 0.09 29.57 -8.14
C THR A 72 0.94 30.14 -9.30
N GLY A 73 1.32 29.26 -10.23
CA GLY A 73 2.03 29.68 -11.45
C GLY A 73 1.26 30.73 -12.24
N GLU A 74 -0.05 30.55 -12.37
CA GLU A 74 -0.94 31.50 -13.09
C GLU A 74 -0.86 32.93 -12.52
N THR A 75 -0.91 33.06 -11.20
CA THR A 75 -0.84 34.38 -10.53
C THR A 75 0.54 35.02 -10.73
N LEU A 76 1.61 34.24 -10.63
CA LEU A 76 2.98 34.71 -10.85
C LEU A 76 3.23 35.15 -12.30
N ASP A 77 2.70 34.39 -13.28
CA ASP A 77 2.80 34.73 -14.70
C ASP A 77 2.03 36.00 -15.02
N LYS A 78 0.83 36.19 -14.45
CA LYS A 78 0.05 37.44 -14.57
C LYS A 78 0.81 38.66 -14.02
N LEU A 79 1.55 38.50 -12.93
CA LEU A 79 2.32 39.57 -12.30
C LEU A 79 3.72 39.76 -12.95
N ASP A 80 4.06 39.03 -14.00
CA ASP A 80 5.37 39.02 -14.65
C ASP A 80 6.52 38.79 -13.63
N LEU A 81 6.37 37.71 -12.84
CA LEU A 81 7.36 37.31 -11.82
C LEU A 81 8.10 36.05 -12.28
N PRO A 82 9.19 36.20 -13.05
CA PRO A 82 9.97 35.07 -13.55
C PRO A 82 10.74 34.38 -12.41
N LEU A 83 11.19 33.16 -12.67
CA LEU A 83 12.09 32.44 -11.78
C LEU A 83 13.38 33.26 -11.55
N MET A 84 13.87 33.22 -10.31
CA MET A 84 15.08 33.94 -9.88
C MET A 84 16.32 33.45 -10.64
N VAL A 85 16.36 32.18 -11.04
CA VAL A 85 17.44 31.56 -11.79
C VAL A 85 16.88 30.74 -12.95
N SER A 86 17.58 30.73 -14.08
CA SER A 86 17.21 29.94 -15.27
C SER A 86 17.57 28.45 -15.11
N ASN A 87 18.56 28.13 -14.27
CA ASN A 87 18.99 26.76 -13.96
C ASN A 87 18.96 26.56 -12.44
N ASN A 88 17.92 25.89 -11.97
CA ASN A 88 17.77 25.58 -10.56
C ASN A 88 18.63 24.37 -10.19
N THR A 89 19.61 24.55 -9.30
CA THR A 89 20.51 23.50 -8.80
C THR A 89 20.16 23.05 -7.39
N ASP A 90 19.06 23.58 -6.80
CA ASP A 90 18.59 23.17 -5.48
C ASP A 90 18.13 21.69 -5.53
N PRO A 91 18.58 20.84 -4.59
CA PRO A 91 18.16 19.43 -4.51
C PRO A 91 16.64 19.27 -4.43
N ASN A 92 15.95 20.17 -3.73
CA ASN A 92 14.51 20.17 -3.56
C ASN A 92 13.76 20.90 -4.68
N GLN A 93 14.48 21.52 -5.63
CA GLN A 93 13.93 22.25 -6.78
C GLN A 93 12.96 23.36 -6.36
N THR A 94 13.22 24.05 -5.22
CA THR A 94 12.36 25.14 -4.74
C THR A 94 12.34 26.28 -5.74
N ALA A 95 11.19 26.61 -6.26
CA ALA A 95 11.01 27.50 -7.39
C ALA A 95 10.88 28.97 -6.94
N PHE A 96 11.96 29.56 -6.45
CA PHE A 96 12.03 30.99 -6.14
C PHE A 96 11.82 31.83 -7.39
N THR A 97 10.99 32.87 -7.27
CA THR A 97 10.88 33.95 -8.27
C THR A 97 11.63 35.18 -7.80
N VAL A 98 11.73 36.18 -8.65
CA VAL A 98 12.30 37.47 -8.24
C VAL A 98 11.55 38.02 -7.03
N SER A 99 12.28 38.55 -6.02
CA SER A 99 11.68 39.14 -4.83
C SER A 99 10.97 40.46 -5.14
N ILE A 100 9.96 40.80 -4.37
CA ILE A 100 9.06 41.94 -4.62
C ILE A 100 8.84 42.80 -3.37
N ASP A 101 8.52 44.06 -3.63
CA ASP A 101 7.83 44.97 -2.70
C ASP A 101 6.69 45.68 -3.44
N ALA A 102 5.65 46.07 -2.76
CA ALA A 102 4.67 46.97 -3.33
C ALA A 102 5.31 48.35 -3.62
N SER A 103 4.79 49.04 -4.65
CA SER A 103 5.29 50.35 -4.98
C SER A 103 4.91 51.40 -3.92
N PRO A 104 5.63 52.55 -3.82
CA PRO A 104 5.30 53.59 -2.83
C PRO A 104 3.89 54.17 -3.03
N GLN A 105 3.39 54.20 -4.28
CA GLN A 105 2.04 54.61 -4.59
C GLN A 105 0.99 53.72 -3.93
N MET A 106 1.35 52.48 -3.61
CA MET A 106 0.51 51.51 -2.95
C MET A 106 0.68 51.53 -1.41
N GLY A 107 1.38 52.53 -0.87
CA GLY A 107 1.49 52.81 0.57
C GLY A 107 2.59 52.07 1.30
N VAL A 108 3.61 51.55 0.59
CA VAL A 108 4.77 50.88 1.16
C VAL A 108 5.97 51.84 1.26
N SER A 109 6.70 51.82 2.39
CA SER A 109 7.85 52.66 2.63
C SER A 109 9.17 52.00 2.14
N THR A 110 9.90 51.35 3.05
CA THR A 110 11.16 50.64 2.73
C THR A 110 10.94 49.19 2.30
N GLY A 111 9.75 48.61 2.57
CA GLY A 111 9.41 47.25 2.22
C GLY A 111 9.65 46.22 3.33
N ILE A 112 10.53 46.47 4.29
CA ILE A 112 10.98 45.48 5.29
C ILE A 112 10.10 45.40 6.55
N SER A 113 9.35 46.45 6.90
CA SER A 113 8.51 46.44 8.08
C SER A 113 7.43 45.34 7.99
N ALA A 114 6.92 44.88 9.13
CA ALA A 114 5.81 43.89 9.12
C ALA A 114 4.59 44.42 8.36
N GLU A 115 4.30 45.69 8.49
CA GLU A 115 3.20 46.37 7.79
C GLU A 115 3.45 46.42 6.26
N ASP A 116 4.66 46.82 5.82
CA ASP A 116 5.03 46.89 4.41
C ASP A 116 4.99 45.50 3.76
N ARG A 117 5.51 44.46 4.44
CA ARG A 117 5.48 43.08 3.95
C ARG A 117 4.05 42.55 3.85
N THR A 118 3.22 42.82 4.85
CA THR A 118 1.79 42.47 4.82
C THR A 118 1.10 43.11 3.63
N ARG A 119 1.34 44.42 3.41
CA ARG A 119 0.77 45.17 2.31
C ARG A 119 1.21 44.61 0.95
N THR A 120 2.50 44.26 0.82
CA THR A 120 3.05 43.64 -0.39
C THR A 120 2.39 42.29 -0.67
N ILE A 121 2.22 41.43 0.35
CA ILE A 121 1.57 40.14 0.23
C ILE A 121 0.11 40.29 -0.21
N GLN A 122 -0.65 41.16 0.46
CA GLN A 122 -2.06 41.40 0.13
C GLN A 122 -2.23 41.93 -1.30
N LEU A 123 -1.33 42.81 -1.73
CA LEU A 123 -1.35 43.33 -3.09
C LEU A 123 -1.00 42.25 -4.11
N ALA A 124 0.00 41.42 -3.85
CA ALA A 124 0.41 40.36 -4.77
C ALA A 124 -0.69 39.32 -5.06
N ILE A 125 -1.65 39.16 -4.17
CA ILE A 125 -2.80 38.23 -4.36
C ILE A 125 -4.08 38.92 -4.83
N ASP A 126 -4.12 40.24 -4.90
CA ASP A 126 -5.30 40.98 -5.38
C ASP A 126 -5.45 40.74 -6.91
N PRO A 127 -6.63 40.27 -7.37
CA PRO A 127 -6.85 40.00 -8.79
C PRO A 127 -6.74 41.24 -9.69
N ASN A 128 -6.79 42.45 -9.13
CA ASN A 128 -6.69 43.68 -9.88
C ASN A 128 -5.25 44.23 -10.00
N THR A 129 -4.31 43.67 -9.23
CA THR A 129 -2.90 44.12 -9.25
C THR A 129 -2.26 43.93 -10.61
N GLN A 130 -1.52 44.94 -11.03
CA GLN A 130 -0.75 44.95 -12.26
C GLN A 130 0.75 44.79 -11.95
N PRO A 131 1.57 44.33 -12.91
CA PRO A 131 3.03 44.19 -12.74
C PRO A 131 3.73 45.47 -12.23
N GLU A 132 3.25 46.64 -12.64
CA GLU A 132 3.79 47.97 -12.29
C GLU A 132 3.53 48.36 -10.85
N ASP A 133 2.54 47.76 -10.19
CA ASP A 133 2.24 48.00 -8.78
C ASP A 133 3.31 47.37 -7.86
N LEU A 134 4.16 46.49 -8.39
CA LEU A 134 5.21 45.79 -7.69
C LEU A 134 6.61 46.23 -8.15
N ARG A 135 7.51 46.42 -7.19
CA ARG A 135 8.94 46.64 -7.41
C ARG A 135 9.70 45.33 -7.37
N ARG A 136 10.79 45.26 -8.10
CA ARG A 136 11.75 44.15 -8.14
C ARG A 136 13.17 44.71 -8.11
N PRO A 137 14.05 44.25 -7.21
CA PRO A 137 13.84 43.31 -6.10
C PRO A 137 13.09 43.94 -4.91
N GLY A 138 12.67 43.11 -3.94
CA GLY A 138 12.05 43.53 -2.69
C GLY A 138 12.31 42.56 -1.52
N HIS A 139 11.47 42.61 -0.49
CA HIS A 139 11.66 41.91 0.78
C HIS A 139 10.68 40.74 0.97
N ILE A 140 9.77 40.49 0.04
CA ILE A 140 8.94 39.28 -0.03
C ILE A 140 9.45 38.41 -1.18
N PHE A 141 9.56 37.09 -0.92
CA PHE A 141 10.07 36.08 -1.83
C PHE A 141 8.93 35.20 -2.33
N PRO A 142 8.37 35.47 -3.51
CA PRO A 142 7.34 34.60 -4.05
C PRO A 142 7.92 33.26 -4.50
N LEU A 143 7.19 32.19 -4.19
CA LEU A 143 7.53 30.81 -4.57
C LEU A 143 6.43 30.27 -5.50
N ARG A 144 6.84 29.70 -6.63
CA ARG A 144 5.94 29.05 -7.56
C ARG A 144 5.59 27.64 -7.08
N ALA A 145 4.36 27.47 -6.64
CA ALA A 145 3.85 26.15 -6.32
C ALA A 145 3.72 25.28 -7.59
N CYS A 146 4.05 24.00 -7.46
CA CYS A 146 3.86 23.01 -8.50
C CYS A 146 2.36 22.81 -8.77
N GLU A 147 1.95 22.78 -10.04
CA GLU A 147 0.59 22.43 -10.41
C GLU A 147 0.25 21.01 -9.91
N GLY A 148 -0.94 20.86 -9.29
CA GLY A 148 -1.30 19.64 -8.56
C GLY A 148 -1.01 19.68 -7.06
N GLY A 149 -0.25 20.68 -6.57
CA GLY A 149 0.01 20.90 -5.14
C GLY A 149 0.77 19.76 -4.48
N VAL A 150 0.46 19.45 -3.21
CA VAL A 150 1.14 18.38 -2.45
C VAL A 150 1.00 16.99 -3.07
N LEU A 151 0.02 16.76 -3.93
CA LEU A 151 -0.12 15.50 -4.68
C LEU A 151 0.95 15.32 -5.75
N LYS A 152 1.60 16.41 -6.16
CA LYS A 152 2.67 16.41 -7.16
C LYS A 152 4.04 16.61 -6.53
N ARG A 153 4.18 17.55 -5.60
CA ARG A 153 5.40 17.84 -4.85
C ARG A 153 5.06 18.03 -3.36
N ALA A 154 5.57 17.14 -2.53
CA ALA A 154 5.28 17.11 -1.08
C ALA A 154 6.09 18.17 -0.30
N GLY A 155 5.96 19.45 -0.67
CA GLY A 155 6.68 20.58 -0.07
C GLY A 155 5.76 21.58 0.63
N HIS A 156 6.34 22.42 1.50
CA HIS A 156 5.63 23.46 2.26
C HIS A 156 4.99 24.51 1.33
N THR A 157 5.66 24.83 0.21
CA THR A 157 5.12 25.74 -0.83
C THR A 157 3.77 25.25 -1.34
N GLU A 158 3.70 23.97 -1.72
CA GLU A 158 2.47 23.34 -2.21
C GLU A 158 1.44 23.22 -1.09
N ALA A 159 1.88 22.86 0.12
CA ALA A 159 0.99 22.74 1.28
C ALA A 159 0.29 24.07 1.60
N ALA A 160 0.99 25.20 1.51
CA ALA A 160 0.42 26.53 1.77
C ALA A 160 -0.67 26.90 0.77
N VAL A 161 -0.44 26.65 -0.52
CA VAL A 161 -1.44 26.90 -1.59
C VAL A 161 -2.64 25.97 -1.43
N ASP A 162 -2.41 24.70 -1.12
CA ASP A 162 -3.48 23.71 -0.95
C ASP A 162 -4.34 24.00 0.29
N LEU A 163 -3.73 24.32 1.43
CA LEU A 163 -4.47 24.70 2.64
C LEU A 163 -5.34 25.93 2.38
N SER A 164 -4.80 26.95 1.68
CA SER A 164 -5.56 28.14 1.32
C SER A 164 -6.77 27.79 0.45
N ARG A 165 -6.57 26.96 -0.59
CA ARG A 165 -7.65 26.53 -1.49
C ARG A 165 -8.69 25.68 -0.75
N LEU A 166 -8.27 24.71 0.07
CA LEU A 166 -9.16 23.86 0.85
C LEU A 166 -9.95 24.63 1.90
N ALA A 167 -9.39 25.73 2.43
CA ALA A 167 -10.06 26.65 3.33
C ALA A 167 -11.02 27.63 2.61
N GLY A 168 -11.14 27.57 1.28
CA GLY A 168 -11.99 28.45 0.47
C GLY A 168 -11.43 29.87 0.30
N LEU A 169 -10.12 30.07 0.47
CA LEU A 169 -9.41 31.33 0.36
C LEU A 169 -8.64 31.42 -0.95
N ALA A 170 -8.11 32.61 -1.28
CA ALA A 170 -7.21 32.78 -2.42
C ALA A 170 -6.05 31.77 -2.35
N PRO A 171 -5.69 31.09 -3.46
CA PRO A 171 -4.71 29.99 -3.44
C PRO A 171 -3.27 30.51 -3.30
N ALA A 172 -3.00 31.14 -2.18
CA ALA A 172 -1.71 31.67 -1.78
C ALA A 172 -1.55 31.62 -0.25
N GLY A 173 -0.34 31.32 0.20
CA GLY A 173 -0.03 31.22 1.63
C GLY A 173 1.34 31.80 1.95
N VAL A 174 1.46 32.37 3.16
CA VAL A 174 2.74 32.83 3.69
C VAL A 174 3.35 31.69 4.48
N ILE A 175 4.62 31.40 4.24
CA ILE A 175 5.37 30.34 4.90
C ILE A 175 6.64 30.90 5.53
N CYS A 176 7.08 30.31 6.63
CA CYS A 176 8.32 30.65 7.29
C CYS A 176 8.83 29.44 8.07
N GLU A 177 10.05 28.99 7.79
CA GLU A 177 10.68 27.87 8.46
C GLU A 177 10.88 28.16 9.95
N ILE A 178 10.71 27.14 10.80
CA ILE A 178 10.84 27.29 12.25
C ILE A 178 12.25 26.86 12.68
N GLN A 179 12.97 27.82 13.27
CA GLN A 179 14.30 27.61 13.85
C GLN A 179 14.24 27.63 15.38
N ASN A 180 15.12 26.85 15.99
CA ASN A 180 15.40 26.95 17.43
C ASN A 180 16.03 28.29 17.80
N PRO A 181 16.01 28.71 19.09
CA PRO A 181 16.66 29.97 19.53
C PRO A 181 18.15 30.06 19.26
N ASP A 182 18.83 28.94 19.06
CA ASP A 182 20.26 28.86 18.73
C ASP A 182 20.55 28.96 17.22
N GLY A 183 19.49 29.07 16.38
CA GLY A 183 19.60 29.15 14.93
C GLY A 183 19.62 27.78 14.22
N SER A 184 19.59 26.68 14.94
CA SER A 184 19.44 25.36 14.33
C SER A 184 17.98 25.12 13.88
N MET A 185 17.79 24.26 12.88
CA MET A 185 16.45 23.93 12.42
C MET A 185 15.66 23.13 13.47
N ALA A 186 14.42 23.52 13.73
CA ALA A 186 13.53 22.78 14.62
C ALA A 186 13.12 21.45 13.97
N ARG A 187 13.25 20.36 14.73
CA ARG A 187 12.81 19.02 14.33
C ARG A 187 11.54 18.65 15.06
N LEU A 188 10.88 17.54 14.70
CA LEU A 188 9.54 17.17 15.17
C LEU A 188 9.33 17.39 16.68
N GLY A 189 10.26 16.96 17.55
CA GLY A 189 10.15 17.16 18.99
C GLY A 189 10.12 18.63 19.43
N ASN A 190 10.91 19.50 18.75
CA ASN A 190 10.91 20.95 18.96
C ASN A 190 9.61 21.58 18.43
N LEU A 191 9.16 21.14 17.25
CA LEU A 191 7.94 21.63 16.58
C LEU A 191 6.68 21.32 17.38
N ILE A 192 6.58 20.15 18.01
CA ILE A 192 5.50 19.79 18.93
C ILE A 192 5.49 20.75 20.13
N THR A 193 6.67 21.02 20.71
CA THR A 193 6.78 21.94 21.84
C THR A 193 6.42 23.36 21.43
N TYR A 194 6.89 23.80 20.26
CA TYR A 194 6.58 25.10 19.67
C TYR A 194 5.08 25.27 19.45
N ALA A 195 4.43 24.32 18.77
CA ALA A 195 3.00 24.35 18.49
C ALA A 195 2.17 24.44 19.79
N ARG A 196 2.53 23.65 20.81
CA ARG A 196 1.86 23.70 22.13
C ARG A 196 2.06 25.04 22.82
N THR A 197 3.28 25.58 22.82
CA THR A 197 3.62 26.85 23.47
C THR A 197 2.81 28.01 22.89
N HIS A 198 2.59 27.98 21.57
CA HIS A 198 1.89 29.04 20.86
C HIS A 198 0.41 28.71 20.57
N SER A 199 -0.10 27.60 21.10
CA SER A 199 -1.49 27.14 20.88
C SER A 199 -1.86 27.02 19.40
N LEU A 200 -0.91 26.48 18.60
CA LEU A 200 -1.06 26.26 17.16
C LEU A 200 -1.40 24.80 16.88
N LYS A 201 -2.15 24.56 15.83
CA LYS A 201 -2.31 23.22 15.25
C LYS A 201 -1.04 22.80 14.54
N ILE A 202 -0.74 21.50 14.62
CA ILE A 202 0.41 20.88 13.93
C ILE A 202 -0.07 19.71 13.09
N ILE A 203 0.20 19.75 11.78
CA ILE A 203 -0.18 18.74 10.80
C ILE A 203 1.02 18.27 10.00
N SER A 204 0.93 17.12 9.35
CA SER A 204 1.94 16.64 8.41
C SER A 204 1.51 16.85 6.95
N ILE A 205 2.48 17.03 6.05
CA ILE A 205 2.23 17.03 4.60
C ILE A 205 1.69 15.66 4.15
N ALA A 206 2.12 14.57 4.79
CA ALA A 206 1.61 13.22 4.51
C ALA A 206 0.10 13.09 4.78
N ASP A 207 -0.38 13.65 5.90
CA ASP A 207 -1.82 13.67 6.22
C ASP A 207 -2.60 14.57 5.26
N LEU A 208 -2.01 15.71 4.85
CA LEU A 208 -2.62 16.60 3.85
C LEU A 208 -2.72 15.92 2.47
N ILE A 209 -1.70 15.18 2.05
CA ILE A 209 -1.76 14.35 0.84
C ILE A 209 -2.90 13.32 0.96
N SER A 210 -2.95 12.59 2.07
CA SER A 210 -3.98 11.59 2.34
C SER A 210 -5.38 12.21 2.35
N TYR A 211 -5.52 13.42 2.89
CA TYR A 211 -6.75 14.18 2.88
C TYR A 211 -7.19 14.56 1.46
N ARG A 212 -6.29 15.14 0.67
CA ARG A 212 -6.56 15.53 -0.72
C ARG A 212 -6.90 14.33 -1.61
N LEU A 213 -6.18 13.22 -1.47
CA LEU A 213 -6.47 11.99 -2.21
C LEU A 213 -7.89 11.47 -1.94
N ARG A 214 -8.45 11.73 -0.75
CA ARG A 214 -9.83 11.34 -0.39
C ARG A 214 -10.90 12.33 -0.87
N HIS A 215 -10.60 13.64 -0.91
CA HIS A 215 -11.60 14.69 -1.13
C HIS A 215 -11.55 15.30 -2.53
N ASP A 216 -10.36 15.35 -3.18
CA ASP A 216 -10.23 15.91 -4.52
C ASP A 216 -10.64 14.88 -5.57
N ARG A 217 -11.30 15.36 -6.63
CA ARG A 217 -11.54 14.57 -7.84
C ARG A 217 -10.51 14.94 -8.89
N PHE A 218 -9.58 14.03 -9.15
CA PHE A 218 -8.53 14.20 -10.16
C PHE A 218 -8.55 13.12 -11.26
N VAL A 219 -9.57 12.25 -11.25
CA VAL A 219 -9.76 11.21 -12.28
C VAL A 219 -11.04 11.52 -13.05
N LEU A 220 -10.90 11.72 -14.35
CA LEU A 220 -11.99 12.05 -15.27
C LEU A 220 -12.27 10.88 -16.21
N ARG A 221 -13.53 10.45 -16.29
CA ARG A 221 -13.98 9.46 -17.28
C ARG A 221 -14.16 10.13 -18.64
N GLU A 222 -13.47 9.64 -19.67
CA GLU A 222 -13.49 10.20 -21.02
C GLU A 222 -14.15 9.30 -22.07
N ALA A 223 -14.13 7.98 -21.86
CA ALA A 223 -14.62 7.04 -22.87
C ALA A 223 -15.29 5.81 -22.25
N ILE A 224 -16.27 5.26 -22.94
CA ILE A 224 -16.89 3.96 -22.65
C ILE A 224 -17.09 3.23 -23.97
N THR A 225 -16.68 1.95 -24.03
CA THR A 225 -16.94 1.12 -25.20
C THR A 225 -17.03 -0.36 -24.82
N LYS A 226 -17.57 -1.19 -25.72
CA LYS A 226 -17.62 -2.63 -25.54
C LYS A 226 -16.25 -3.27 -25.70
N LEU A 227 -15.95 -4.26 -24.88
CA LEU A 227 -14.73 -5.06 -24.93
C LEU A 227 -15.10 -6.55 -25.06
N PRO A 228 -15.33 -7.06 -26.26
CA PRO A 228 -15.39 -8.51 -26.47
C PRO A 228 -14.01 -9.11 -26.26
N SER A 229 -13.91 -10.09 -25.38
CA SER A 229 -12.65 -10.69 -24.95
C SER A 229 -12.77 -12.21 -24.94
N GLN A 230 -11.65 -12.92 -25.02
CA GLN A 230 -11.62 -14.39 -24.84
C GLN A 230 -12.08 -14.83 -23.44
N PHE A 231 -12.18 -13.90 -22.49
CA PHE A 231 -12.62 -14.14 -21.11
C PHE A 231 -14.10 -13.83 -20.89
N GLY A 232 -14.78 -13.22 -21.87
CA GLY A 232 -16.20 -12.85 -21.80
C GLY A 232 -16.50 -11.52 -22.48
N GLN A 233 -17.72 -11.03 -22.25
CA GLN A 233 -18.21 -9.76 -22.77
C GLN A 233 -18.16 -8.72 -21.66
N PHE A 234 -17.35 -7.67 -21.85
CA PHE A 234 -17.15 -6.58 -20.90
C PHE A 234 -17.44 -5.23 -21.56
N GLU A 235 -17.52 -4.19 -20.75
CA GLU A 235 -17.33 -2.80 -21.16
C GLU A 235 -15.98 -2.29 -20.63
N ILE A 236 -15.32 -1.41 -21.38
CA ILE A 236 -14.11 -0.75 -20.96
C ILE A 236 -14.36 0.73 -20.82
N TYR A 237 -14.00 1.27 -19.66
CA TYR A 237 -14.13 2.66 -19.26
C TYR A 237 -12.74 3.28 -19.22
N GLY A 238 -12.52 4.31 -20.03
CA GLY A 238 -11.25 5.05 -20.08
C GLY A 238 -11.28 6.27 -19.16
N TYR A 239 -10.25 6.41 -18.35
CA TYR A 239 -10.08 7.50 -17.39
C TYR A 239 -8.75 8.21 -17.60
N ARG A 240 -8.75 9.54 -17.44
CA ARG A 240 -7.54 10.38 -17.42
C ARG A 240 -7.32 10.92 -16.01
N ASN A 241 -6.09 10.79 -15.52
CA ASN A 241 -5.63 11.46 -14.32
C ASN A 241 -5.23 12.90 -14.65
N LEU A 242 -5.87 13.87 -14.04
CA LEU A 242 -5.62 15.30 -14.29
C LEU A 242 -4.28 15.79 -13.71
N LEU A 243 -3.65 15.04 -12.80
CA LEU A 243 -2.40 15.44 -12.15
C LEU A 243 -1.15 15.14 -13.00
N ASP A 244 -1.15 14.03 -13.72
CA ASP A 244 0.01 13.54 -14.47
C ASP A 244 -0.32 13.08 -15.89
N HIS A 245 -1.59 13.27 -16.33
CA HIS A 245 -2.15 12.89 -17.63
C HIS A 245 -2.04 11.39 -17.94
N THR A 246 -1.78 10.55 -16.92
CA THR A 246 -1.78 9.09 -17.10
C THR A 246 -3.19 8.58 -17.37
N GLU A 247 -3.27 7.56 -18.23
CA GLU A 247 -4.51 6.91 -18.60
C GLU A 247 -4.68 5.62 -17.78
N THR A 248 -5.89 5.40 -17.30
CA THR A 248 -6.27 4.21 -16.53
C THR A 248 -7.55 3.65 -17.13
N VAL A 249 -7.71 2.34 -17.12
CA VAL A 249 -8.94 1.71 -17.61
C VAL A 249 -9.60 0.86 -16.53
N ALA A 250 -10.93 0.85 -16.55
CA ALA A 250 -11.74 -0.12 -15.81
C ALA A 250 -12.41 -1.07 -16.80
N ILE A 251 -12.24 -2.37 -16.61
CA ILE A 251 -12.91 -3.42 -17.35
C ILE A 251 -14.09 -3.87 -16.50
N VAL A 252 -15.31 -3.63 -16.98
CA VAL A 252 -16.54 -3.72 -16.21
C VAL A 252 -17.43 -4.83 -16.77
N LYS A 253 -17.91 -5.70 -15.89
CA LYS A 253 -18.97 -6.66 -16.14
C LYS A 253 -20.23 -6.24 -15.39
N GLY A 254 -21.37 -6.25 -16.05
CA GLY A 254 -22.64 -5.82 -15.48
C GLY A 254 -22.89 -4.31 -15.65
N ASN A 255 -23.99 -3.83 -15.07
CA ASN A 255 -24.38 -2.42 -15.17
C ASN A 255 -23.96 -1.67 -13.89
N PRO A 256 -23.10 -0.62 -13.96
CA PRO A 256 -22.69 0.16 -12.80
C PRO A 256 -23.84 0.75 -11.97
N ALA A 257 -24.98 1.05 -12.58
CA ALA A 257 -26.16 1.49 -11.84
C ALA A 257 -26.64 0.49 -10.78
N ASN A 258 -26.29 -0.78 -10.93
CA ASN A 258 -26.62 -1.85 -9.97
C ASN A 258 -25.52 -2.06 -8.91
N PHE A 259 -24.44 -1.33 -8.94
CA PHE A 259 -23.31 -1.50 -7.99
C PHE A 259 -23.51 -0.75 -6.67
N VAL A 260 -24.45 0.18 -6.65
CA VAL A 260 -24.71 1.02 -5.48
C VAL A 260 -25.22 0.17 -4.30
N ASN A 261 -24.63 0.38 -3.13
CA ASN A 261 -25.01 -0.24 -1.85
C ASN A 261 -24.93 -1.78 -1.80
N LYS A 262 -24.06 -2.38 -2.62
CA LYS A 262 -23.77 -3.83 -2.52
C LYS A 262 -22.29 -4.11 -2.71
N PRO A 263 -21.78 -5.25 -2.15
CA PRO A 263 -20.41 -5.67 -2.35
C PRO A 263 -20.16 -6.10 -3.80
N VAL A 264 -19.25 -5.41 -4.50
CA VAL A 264 -18.86 -5.70 -5.89
C VAL A 264 -17.51 -6.40 -5.91
N MET A 265 -17.36 -7.40 -6.78
CA MET A 265 -16.08 -8.08 -6.97
C MET A 265 -15.12 -7.16 -7.74
N VAL A 266 -13.96 -6.84 -7.14
CA VAL A 266 -13.00 -5.87 -7.66
C VAL A 266 -11.59 -6.42 -7.68
N ARG A 267 -10.88 -6.24 -8.81
CA ARG A 267 -9.43 -6.42 -8.90
C ARG A 267 -8.74 -5.09 -9.21
N MET A 268 -7.85 -4.68 -8.32
CA MET A 268 -6.89 -3.61 -8.58
C MET A 268 -5.64 -4.23 -9.20
N HIS A 269 -5.49 -4.13 -10.52
CA HIS A 269 -4.35 -4.69 -11.26
C HIS A 269 -3.35 -3.58 -11.61
N SER A 270 -2.11 -3.70 -11.15
CA SER A 270 -1.03 -2.80 -11.58
C SER A 270 -0.39 -3.34 -12.85
N GLU A 271 -0.21 -2.48 -13.84
CA GLU A 271 0.41 -2.78 -15.13
C GLU A 271 1.71 -3.58 -14.99
N CYS A 272 1.89 -4.55 -15.84
CA CYS A 272 3.11 -5.31 -16.01
C CYS A 272 3.29 -5.65 -17.49
N LEU A 273 3.87 -4.73 -18.26
CA LEU A 273 4.02 -4.90 -19.72
C LEU A 273 4.69 -6.23 -20.07
N THR A 274 5.76 -6.58 -19.36
CA THR A 274 6.50 -7.83 -19.61
C THR A 274 5.66 -9.07 -19.35
N GLY A 275 4.85 -9.07 -18.29
CA GLY A 275 3.95 -10.18 -17.96
C GLY A 275 2.67 -10.13 -18.76
N ASP A 276 1.91 -9.04 -18.69
CA ASP A 276 0.56 -8.93 -19.24
C ASP A 276 0.54 -9.02 -20.76
N ALA A 277 1.43 -8.29 -21.46
CA ALA A 277 1.48 -8.22 -22.91
C ALA A 277 2.52 -9.15 -23.54
N LEU A 278 3.76 -9.17 -23.01
CA LEU A 278 4.88 -9.92 -23.63
C LEU A 278 4.97 -11.37 -23.17
N GLY A 279 4.18 -11.80 -22.18
CA GLY A 279 4.11 -13.19 -21.75
C GLY A 279 5.33 -13.67 -20.96
N SER A 280 6.03 -12.76 -20.26
CA SER A 280 7.18 -13.13 -19.42
C SER A 280 6.77 -14.15 -18.35
N LEU A 281 7.59 -15.18 -18.18
CA LEU A 281 7.43 -16.21 -17.15
C LEU A 281 8.04 -15.81 -15.79
N ARG A 282 8.77 -14.67 -15.72
CA ARG A 282 9.39 -14.18 -14.47
C ARG A 282 8.39 -13.72 -13.42
N CYS A 283 7.12 -13.56 -13.77
CA CYS A 283 6.06 -13.15 -12.86
C CYS A 283 4.73 -13.85 -13.17
N ASP A 284 3.79 -13.71 -12.26
CA ASP A 284 2.44 -14.27 -12.34
C ASP A 284 1.37 -13.26 -12.81
N CYS A 285 1.77 -12.03 -13.23
CA CYS A 285 0.86 -10.91 -13.48
C CYS A 285 -0.20 -11.24 -14.54
N ARG A 286 0.21 -11.75 -15.72
CA ARG A 286 -0.70 -12.15 -16.80
C ARG A 286 -1.74 -13.16 -16.34
N LEU A 287 -1.30 -14.21 -15.65
CA LEU A 287 -2.19 -15.26 -15.17
C LEU A 287 -3.18 -14.71 -14.13
N GLN A 288 -2.70 -13.80 -13.25
CA GLN A 288 -3.59 -13.11 -12.30
C GLN A 288 -4.63 -12.24 -12.98
N LEU A 289 -4.27 -11.50 -14.03
CA LEU A 289 -5.22 -10.69 -14.79
C LEU A 289 -6.29 -11.56 -15.46
N GLN A 290 -5.85 -12.63 -16.12
CA GLN A 290 -6.73 -13.57 -16.81
C GLN A 290 -7.68 -14.28 -15.84
N ALA A 291 -7.17 -14.75 -14.71
CA ALA A 291 -7.99 -15.40 -13.69
C ALA A 291 -9.02 -14.42 -13.08
N ALA A 292 -8.62 -13.18 -12.79
CA ALA A 292 -9.55 -12.16 -12.28
C ALA A 292 -10.68 -11.85 -13.28
N LEU A 293 -10.38 -11.75 -14.58
CA LEU A 293 -11.39 -11.54 -15.62
C LEU A 293 -12.37 -12.73 -15.70
N LYS A 294 -11.87 -13.98 -15.63
CA LYS A 294 -12.72 -15.17 -15.59
C LYS A 294 -13.60 -15.22 -14.34
N MET A 295 -13.06 -14.89 -13.18
CA MET A 295 -13.82 -14.87 -11.93
C MET A 295 -14.97 -13.85 -12.01
N ILE A 296 -14.71 -12.66 -12.55
CA ILE A 296 -15.71 -11.60 -12.72
C ILE A 296 -16.75 -11.99 -13.77
N GLU A 297 -16.34 -12.60 -14.89
CA GLU A 297 -17.28 -13.12 -15.88
C GLU A 297 -18.22 -14.16 -15.28
N ASN A 298 -17.69 -15.12 -14.51
CA ASN A 298 -18.47 -16.17 -13.85
C ASN A 298 -19.42 -15.61 -12.78
N ALA A 299 -19.01 -14.53 -12.09
CA ALA A 299 -19.86 -13.84 -11.11
C ALA A 299 -20.98 -13.01 -11.78
N GLY A 300 -20.88 -12.74 -13.08
CA GLY A 300 -21.84 -11.95 -13.85
C GLY A 300 -21.73 -10.43 -13.62
N GLU A 301 -20.96 -9.99 -12.63
CA GLU A 301 -20.71 -8.59 -12.31
C GLU A 301 -19.36 -8.38 -11.59
N GLY A 302 -18.73 -7.23 -11.82
CA GLY A 302 -17.49 -6.86 -11.18
C GLY A 302 -16.62 -5.94 -12.03
N VAL A 303 -15.46 -5.55 -11.49
CA VAL A 303 -14.56 -4.58 -12.10
C VAL A 303 -13.10 -4.99 -11.95
N VAL A 304 -12.35 -4.94 -13.06
CA VAL A 304 -10.88 -4.91 -13.02
C VAL A 304 -10.43 -3.47 -13.31
N VAL A 305 -9.80 -2.80 -12.34
CA VAL A 305 -9.14 -1.52 -12.57
C VAL A 305 -7.69 -1.79 -12.91
N TYR A 306 -7.29 -1.41 -14.14
CA TYR A 306 -5.93 -1.58 -14.67
C TYR A 306 -5.15 -0.27 -14.51
N LEU A 307 -4.25 -0.24 -13.52
CA LEU A 307 -3.49 0.94 -13.10
C LEU A 307 -2.12 0.99 -13.80
N ARG A 308 -1.79 2.10 -14.40
CA ARG A 308 -0.50 2.33 -15.06
C ARG A 308 0.62 2.63 -14.07
N GLN A 309 0.99 1.60 -13.30
CA GLN A 309 2.00 1.65 -12.23
C GLN A 309 3.02 0.51 -12.41
N GLU A 310 3.73 0.54 -13.54
CA GLU A 310 4.72 -0.46 -13.92
C GLU A 310 5.84 -0.58 -12.87
N GLY A 311 6.30 -1.81 -12.63
CA GLY A 311 7.42 -2.07 -11.72
C GLY A 311 7.15 -1.67 -10.27
N ARG A 312 5.90 -1.69 -9.80
CA ARG A 312 5.47 -1.17 -8.48
C ARG A 312 5.69 0.35 -8.34
N GLY A 313 5.54 1.08 -9.44
CA GLY A 313 5.68 2.54 -9.47
C GLY A 313 7.06 3.06 -9.88
N ILE A 314 8.06 2.19 -10.07
CA ILE A 314 9.42 2.62 -10.49
C ILE A 314 9.56 2.78 -12.02
N GLY A 315 8.54 2.37 -12.77
CA GLY A 315 8.52 2.41 -14.23
C GLY A 315 9.23 1.24 -14.92
N LEU A 316 9.00 1.10 -16.24
CA LEU A 316 9.48 -0.03 -17.03
C LEU A 316 11.01 -0.13 -17.07
N ILE A 317 11.70 0.99 -17.33
CA ILE A 317 13.16 0.97 -17.49
C ILE A 317 13.86 0.55 -16.19
N ASN A 318 13.43 1.08 -15.05
CA ASN A 318 14.02 0.70 -13.77
C ASN A 318 13.67 -0.74 -13.38
N LYS A 319 12.49 -1.23 -13.75
CA LYS A 319 12.15 -2.65 -13.61
C LYS A 319 13.08 -3.55 -14.43
N LEU A 320 13.44 -3.17 -15.67
CA LEU A 320 14.40 -3.93 -16.48
C LEU A 320 15.79 -3.91 -15.85
N LYS A 321 16.24 -2.78 -15.28
CA LYS A 321 17.47 -2.71 -14.49
C LYS A 321 17.40 -3.63 -13.25
N ALA A 322 16.27 -3.66 -12.57
CA ALA A 322 16.05 -4.56 -11.43
C ALA A 322 16.14 -6.04 -11.88
N TYR A 323 15.62 -6.41 -13.04
CA TYR A 323 15.78 -7.76 -13.59
C TYR A 323 17.25 -8.13 -13.80
N SER A 324 18.09 -7.22 -14.33
CA SER A 324 19.53 -7.45 -14.47
C SER A 324 20.22 -7.68 -13.12
N LEU A 325 19.81 -6.99 -12.07
CA LEU A 325 20.31 -7.20 -10.71
C LEU A 325 19.83 -8.54 -10.13
N GLN A 326 18.60 -8.95 -10.43
CA GLN A 326 18.08 -10.27 -10.05
C GLN A 326 18.84 -11.41 -10.74
N ASP A 327 19.22 -11.24 -12.00
CA ASP A 327 20.08 -12.21 -12.72
C ASP A 327 21.47 -12.34 -12.08
N MET A 328 21.90 -11.37 -11.27
CA MET A 328 23.13 -11.40 -10.46
C MET A 328 22.90 -11.96 -9.04
N GLY A 329 21.69 -12.45 -8.73
CA GLY A 329 21.37 -13.10 -7.46
C GLY A 329 20.70 -12.23 -6.39
N LEU A 330 20.34 -10.96 -6.69
CA LEU A 330 19.55 -10.14 -5.77
C LEU A 330 18.07 -10.53 -5.88
N ASP A 331 17.34 -10.41 -4.78
CA ASP A 331 15.89 -10.51 -4.86
C ASP A 331 15.22 -9.19 -5.29
N THR A 332 13.90 -9.21 -5.48
CA THR A 332 13.15 -8.03 -5.99
C THR A 332 13.25 -6.82 -5.05
N VAL A 333 13.27 -7.01 -3.73
CA VAL A 333 13.35 -5.92 -2.75
C VAL A 333 14.76 -5.33 -2.71
N GLU A 334 15.77 -6.18 -2.69
CA GLU A 334 17.17 -5.80 -2.71
C GLU A 334 17.54 -5.06 -4.01
N ALA A 335 17.05 -5.55 -5.15
CA ALA A 335 17.25 -4.90 -6.45
C ALA A 335 16.64 -3.48 -6.48
N ASN A 336 15.42 -3.29 -5.95
CA ASN A 336 14.81 -1.97 -5.86
C ASN A 336 15.60 -1.03 -4.92
N ASN A 337 15.98 -1.50 -3.74
CA ASN A 337 16.77 -0.72 -2.79
C ASN A 337 18.13 -0.32 -3.38
N ARG A 338 18.78 -1.22 -4.16
CA ARG A 338 20.04 -0.93 -4.84
C ARG A 338 19.91 0.16 -5.91
N LEU A 339 18.72 0.30 -6.50
CA LEU A 339 18.39 1.35 -7.47
C LEU A 339 17.91 2.65 -6.80
N GLY A 340 17.87 2.72 -5.46
CA GLY A 340 17.43 3.89 -4.71
C GLY A 340 15.90 4.01 -4.55
N PHE A 341 15.15 2.93 -4.80
CA PHE A 341 13.69 2.92 -4.67
C PHE A 341 13.24 2.10 -3.47
N PRO A 342 12.18 2.51 -2.76
CA PRO A 342 11.53 1.66 -1.77
C PRO A 342 10.88 0.43 -2.42
N ALA A 343 10.56 -0.56 -1.61
CA ALA A 343 10.03 -1.85 -2.09
C ALA A 343 8.69 -1.73 -2.85
N ASP A 344 7.88 -0.72 -2.57
CA ASP A 344 6.56 -0.50 -3.19
C ASP A 344 6.15 0.97 -3.12
N LEU A 345 6.04 1.62 -4.30
CA LEU A 345 5.62 3.02 -4.49
C LEU A 345 4.19 3.15 -5.01
N ARG A 346 3.42 2.06 -5.08
CA ARG A 346 2.08 2.10 -5.67
C ARG A 346 1.12 2.93 -4.84
N ASN A 347 0.35 3.75 -5.54
CA ASN A 347 -0.77 4.50 -4.99
C ASN A 347 -2.08 3.95 -5.57
N TYR A 348 -3.04 3.67 -4.69
CA TYR A 348 -4.34 3.13 -5.08
C TYR A 348 -5.45 4.19 -5.18
N GLY A 349 -5.14 5.46 -4.92
CA GLY A 349 -6.09 6.57 -4.95
C GLY A 349 -6.78 6.77 -6.30
N VAL A 350 -6.03 6.66 -7.41
CA VAL A 350 -6.60 6.68 -8.77
C VAL A 350 -7.64 5.58 -8.92
N GLY A 351 -7.30 4.36 -8.52
CA GLY A 351 -8.22 3.23 -8.61
C GLY A 351 -9.45 3.38 -7.72
N ALA A 352 -9.28 3.94 -6.53
CA ALA A 352 -10.39 4.24 -5.63
C ALA A 352 -11.36 5.26 -6.24
N GLN A 353 -10.84 6.31 -6.89
CA GLN A 353 -11.68 7.30 -7.57
C GLN A 353 -12.40 6.72 -8.78
N VAL A 354 -11.78 5.81 -9.53
CA VAL A 354 -12.46 5.05 -10.59
C VAL A 354 -13.62 4.23 -10.03
N LEU A 355 -13.43 3.54 -8.91
CA LEU A 355 -14.51 2.75 -8.28
C LEU A 355 -15.64 3.66 -7.76
N ASN A 356 -15.31 4.79 -7.15
CA ASN A 356 -16.29 5.76 -6.69
C ASN A 356 -17.09 6.36 -7.86
N ASP A 357 -16.45 6.66 -9.01
CA ASP A 357 -17.14 7.11 -10.22
C ASP A 357 -18.11 6.05 -10.78
N LEU A 358 -17.81 4.77 -10.60
CA LEU A 358 -18.68 3.64 -10.94
C LEU A 358 -19.77 3.39 -9.88
N GLY A 359 -19.87 4.21 -8.81
CA GLY A 359 -20.86 4.08 -7.74
C GLY A 359 -20.57 2.95 -6.74
N ILE A 360 -19.35 2.44 -6.70
CA ILE A 360 -18.93 1.34 -5.83
C ILE A 360 -18.39 1.91 -4.52
N SER A 361 -18.99 1.53 -3.39
CA SER A 361 -18.53 1.85 -2.04
C SER A 361 -18.13 0.61 -1.23
N GLN A 362 -18.69 -0.55 -1.56
CA GLN A 362 -18.39 -1.83 -0.90
C GLN A 362 -17.77 -2.80 -1.90
N ILE A 363 -16.65 -3.42 -1.52
CA ILE A 363 -15.89 -4.29 -2.43
C ILE A 363 -15.57 -5.64 -1.82
N ARG A 364 -15.65 -6.68 -2.67
CA ARG A 364 -15.01 -7.98 -2.47
C ARG A 364 -13.71 -7.95 -3.26
N LEU A 365 -12.60 -7.75 -2.57
CA LEU A 365 -11.31 -7.44 -3.20
C LEU A 365 -10.55 -8.71 -3.60
N ILE A 366 -10.38 -8.94 -4.91
CA ILE A 366 -9.54 -10.02 -5.43
C ILE A 366 -8.07 -9.65 -5.20
N THR A 367 -7.45 -10.19 -4.15
CA THR A 367 -6.07 -9.89 -3.80
C THR A 367 -5.44 -10.91 -2.86
N ASN A 368 -4.12 -11.09 -2.99
CA ASN A 368 -3.28 -11.79 -2.00
C ASN A 368 -2.36 -10.81 -1.25
N ASN A 369 -2.44 -9.50 -1.54
CA ASN A 369 -1.60 -8.48 -0.91
C ASN A 369 -2.38 -7.73 0.19
N PRO A 370 -2.03 -7.91 1.49
CA PRO A 370 -2.71 -7.21 2.59
C PRO A 370 -2.55 -5.69 2.53
N ARG A 371 -1.45 -5.18 1.95
CA ARG A 371 -1.24 -3.73 1.78
C ARG A 371 -2.28 -3.08 0.87
N LYS A 372 -2.85 -3.83 -0.10
CA LYS A 372 -3.95 -3.33 -0.94
C LYS A 372 -5.21 -3.08 -0.14
N ILE A 373 -5.49 -3.91 0.86
CA ILE A 373 -6.65 -3.76 1.75
C ILE A 373 -6.49 -2.50 2.60
N ALA A 374 -5.32 -2.34 3.23
CA ALA A 374 -5.01 -1.15 4.05
C ALA A 374 -5.03 0.14 3.21
N GLY A 375 -4.45 0.09 2.00
CA GLY A 375 -4.35 1.24 1.10
C GLY A 375 -5.69 1.76 0.54
N LEU A 376 -6.77 1.00 0.62
CA LEU A 376 -8.09 1.40 0.13
C LEU A 376 -9.02 1.96 1.22
N LYS A 377 -8.80 1.61 2.50
CA LYS A 377 -9.65 2.05 3.63
C LYS A 377 -9.79 3.56 3.76
N GLY A 378 -8.81 4.34 3.29
CA GLY A 378 -8.81 5.80 3.38
C GLY A 378 -9.63 6.54 2.33
N TYR A 379 -10.18 5.85 1.31
CA TYR A 379 -10.80 6.48 0.13
C TYR A 379 -12.33 6.32 0.05
N GLY A 380 -12.99 6.05 1.17
CA GLY A 380 -14.44 5.82 1.19
C GLY A 380 -14.88 4.47 0.64
N LEU A 381 -13.94 3.52 0.47
CA LEU A 381 -14.19 2.16 0.06
C LEU A 381 -14.13 1.22 1.27
N GLU A 382 -15.17 0.44 1.45
CA GLU A 382 -15.24 -0.60 2.47
C GLU A 382 -14.89 -1.97 1.85
N VAL A 383 -13.82 -2.59 2.33
CA VAL A 383 -13.46 -3.96 1.92
C VAL A 383 -14.23 -4.93 2.81
N ILE A 384 -15.33 -5.49 2.25
CA ILE A 384 -16.21 -6.42 2.96
C ILE A 384 -15.56 -7.81 3.04
N ASP A 385 -14.89 -8.24 1.95
CA ASP A 385 -14.34 -9.58 1.83
C ASP A 385 -13.09 -9.57 0.93
N ARG A 386 -12.18 -10.47 1.22
CA ARG A 386 -11.01 -10.77 0.39
C ARG A 386 -11.27 -12.02 -0.43
N VAL A 387 -11.17 -11.89 -1.74
CA VAL A 387 -11.23 -13.02 -2.67
C VAL A 387 -9.79 -13.40 -3.05
N PRO A 388 -9.29 -14.58 -2.69
CA PRO A 388 -7.94 -15.01 -3.02
C PRO A 388 -7.81 -15.26 -4.53
N LEU A 389 -6.59 -15.03 -5.03
CA LEU A 389 -6.23 -15.25 -6.43
C LEU A 389 -4.90 -16.00 -6.48
N LEU A 390 -4.96 -17.30 -6.59
CA LEU A 390 -3.78 -18.14 -6.63
C LEU A 390 -3.45 -18.54 -8.05
N ILE A 391 -2.17 -18.53 -8.36
CA ILE A 391 -1.59 -18.93 -9.62
C ILE A 391 -0.47 -19.89 -9.30
N GLU A 392 -0.45 -21.02 -9.97
CA GLU A 392 0.61 -21.99 -9.84
C GLU A 392 1.96 -21.38 -10.19
N ALA A 393 2.97 -21.68 -9.37
CA ALA A 393 4.34 -21.28 -9.63
C ALA A 393 4.88 -22.06 -10.85
N ASN A 394 5.81 -21.44 -11.57
CA ASN A 394 6.60 -22.11 -12.59
C ASN A 394 8.10 -21.98 -12.25
N ASP A 395 8.95 -22.74 -12.95
CA ASP A 395 10.39 -22.79 -12.68
C ASP A 395 11.10 -21.43 -12.74
N TYR A 396 10.50 -20.42 -13.39
CA TYR A 396 11.09 -19.09 -13.55
C TYR A 396 10.58 -18.07 -12.54
N ASN A 397 9.44 -18.31 -11.87
CA ASN A 397 8.84 -17.35 -10.95
C ASN A 397 8.72 -17.83 -9.50
N ILE A 398 9.17 -19.04 -9.20
CA ILE A 398 9.09 -19.63 -7.86
C ILE A 398 9.79 -18.74 -6.81
N ASP A 399 11.01 -18.29 -7.10
CA ASP A 399 11.78 -17.41 -6.21
C ASP A 399 11.13 -16.02 -6.05
N TYR A 400 10.54 -15.50 -7.13
CA TYR A 400 9.79 -14.25 -7.11
C TYR A 400 8.54 -14.35 -6.22
N LEU A 401 7.82 -15.48 -6.29
CA LEU A 401 6.66 -15.73 -5.44
C LEU A 401 7.07 -15.96 -3.98
N ALA A 402 8.17 -16.66 -3.72
CA ALA A 402 8.75 -16.81 -2.39
C ALA A 402 9.09 -15.45 -1.77
N THR A 403 9.80 -14.57 -2.50
CA THR A 403 10.09 -13.20 -2.06
C THR A 403 8.82 -12.40 -1.76
N LYS A 404 7.76 -12.57 -2.56
CA LYS A 404 6.46 -11.92 -2.29
C LYS A 404 5.86 -12.40 -0.97
N ALA A 405 5.92 -13.68 -0.67
CA ALA A 405 5.39 -14.25 0.57
C ALA A 405 6.23 -13.78 1.78
N GLU A 406 7.53 -13.98 1.75
CA GLU A 406 8.45 -13.78 2.87
C GLU A 406 8.69 -12.30 3.19
N LYS A 407 9.09 -11.50 2.18
CA LYS A 407 9.52 -10.10 2.39
C LYS A 407 8.39 -9.08 2.24
N LEU A 408 7.31 -9.40 1.53
CA LEU A 408 6.21 -8.48 1.26
C LEU A 408 4.89 -8.87 1.94
N GLY A 409 4.88 -9.99 2.67
CA GLY A 409 3.71 -10.48 3.42
C GLY A 409 2.53 -10.85 2.53
N HIS A 410 2.78 -11.25 1.27
CA HIS A 410 1.72 -11.73 0.40
C HIS A 410 1.19 -13.07 0.89
N MET A 411 -0.12 -13.19 0.98
CA MET A 411 -0.82 -14.42 1.34
C MET A 411 -0.88 -15.37 0.12
N LEU A 412 0.29 -15.79 -0.39
CA LEU A 412 0.39 -16.60 -1.60
C LEU A 412 0.32 -18.09 -1.32
N LEU A 413 0.75 -18.51 -0.14
CA LEU A 413 0.76 -19.89 0.30
C LEU A 413 0.66 -19.85 1.84
N GLN A 414 -0.49 -20.13 2.40
CA GLN A 414 -0.52 -20.80 3.70
C GLN A 414 -0.79 -22.26 3.37
N THR A 415 0.27 -23.02 3.28
CA THR A 415 0.18 -24.47 3.19
C THR A 415 -0.14 -24.96 4.59
N TYR A 416 -1.32 -25.52 4.81
CA TYR A 416 -1.54 -26.30 6.01
C TYR A 416 -0.76 -27.59 5.83
N LEU A 417 0.27 -27.78 6.61
CA LEU A 417 1.07 -28.98 6.60
C LEU A 417 0.43 -29.99 7.54
N VAL A 418 -0.20 -31.02 7.00
CA VAL A 418 -0.62 -32.19 7.77
C VAL A 418 0.51 -33.21 7.70
N THR A 419 1.17 -33.45 8.84
CA THR A 419 2.19 -34.49 8.94
C THR A 419 1.55 -35.75 9.50
N VAL A 420 1.62 -36.83 8.75
CA VAL A 420 1.13 -38.14 9.15
C VAL A 420 2.32 -39.05 9.42
N GLY A 421 2.56 -39.39 10.67
CA GLY A 421 3.54 -40.40 11.08
C GLY A 421 2.90 -41.79 11.07
N ILE A 422 3.46 -42.73 10.33
CA ILE A 422 2.98 -44.10 10.23
C ILE A 422 4.03 -45.01 10.85
N THR A 423 3.62 -45.81 11.83
CA THR A 423 4.47 -46.82 12.45
C THR A 423 3.99 -48.21 12.02
N TRP A 424 4.92 -49.04 11.54
CA TRP A 424 4.68 -50.42 11.13
C TRP A 424 5.31 -51.43 12.14
N ASN A 425 4.81 -52.67 12.16
CA ASN A 425 5.43 -53.77 12.86
C ASN A 425 6.79 -54.18 12.25
N GLU A 426 7.65 -54.76 13.06
CA GLU A 426 9.11 -54.99 12.89
C GLU A 426 9.56 -55.96 11.81
N GLU A 427 8.76 -56.40 10.86
CA GLU A 427 9.28 -57.19 9.76
C GLU A 427 9.92 -56.28 8.73
N PRO A 428 11.17 -56.55 8.32
CA PRO A 428 11.82 -55.79 7.27
C PRO A 428 11.03 -55.98 5.97
N LEU A 429 10.30 -54.92 5.58
CA LEU A 429 9.62 -54.88 4.29
C LEU A 429 10.67 -55.05 3.18
N ASP A 430 10.43 -56.01 2.26
CA ASP A 430 11.06 -56.06 0.98
C ASP A 430 10.96 -54.66 0.30
N VAL A 431 12.05 -54.22 -0.30
CA VAL A 431 12.15 -52.92 -0.97
C VAL A 431 11.00 -52.73 -1.95
N THR A 432 10.58 -53.78 -2.65
CA THR A 432 9.48 -53.76 -3.62
C THR A 432 8.11 -53.44 -2.95
N ALA A 433 7.81 -54.08 -1.81
CA ALA A 433 6.60 -53.85 -1.07
C ALA A 433 6.53 -52.43 -0.47
N ARG A 434 7.69 -51.84 -0.20
CA ARG A 434 7.80 -50.43 0.23
C ARG A 434 7.48 -49.47 -0.90
N TYR A 435 7.99 -49.72 -2.10
CA TYR A 435 7.68 -48.89 -3.27
C TYR A 435 6.21 -48.98 -3.69
N ASP A 436 5.60 -50.16 -3.69
CA ASP A 436 4.19 -50.34 -4.02
C ASP A 436 3.26 -49.57 -3.07
N ARG A 437 3.63 -49.44 -1.79
CA ARG A 437 2.87 -48.66 -0.81
C ARG A 437 3.01 -47.17 -1.04
N LEU A 438 4.22 -46.71 -1.32
CA LEU A 438 4.50 -45.31 -1.66
C LEU A 438 3.77 -44.86 -2.92
N ASP A 439 3.76 -45.71 -3.96
CA ASP A 439 3.06 -45.43 -5.20
C ASP A 439 1.54 -45.34 -5.02
N LYS A 440 0.97 -46.18 -4.15
CA LYS A 440 -0.47 -46.05 -3.80
C LYS A 440 -0.79 -44.76 -3.09
N LEU A 441 0.07 -44.28 -2.16
CA LEU A 441 -0.13 -43.02 -1.46
C LEU A 441 0.10 -41.82 -2.40
N ARG A 442 1.08 -41.90 -3.32
CA ARG A 442 1.29 -40.89 -4.38
C ARG A 442 0.07 -40.80 -5.29
N HIS A 443 -0.43 -41.93 -5.75
CA HIS A 443 -1.62 -41.95 -6.61
C HIS A 443 -2.86 -41.37 -5.91
N LEU A 444 -3.04 -41.61 -4.61
CA LEU A 444 -4.11 -41.02 -3.82
C LEU A 444 -3.93 -39.50 -3.66
N ALA A 445 -2.70 -39.01 -3.43
CA ALA A 445 -2.40 -37.59 -3.34
C ALA A 445 -2.66 -36.88 -4.70
N ASP A 446 -2.19 -37.46 -5.79
CA ASP A 446 -2.36 -36.92 -7.16
C ASP A 446 -3.84 -36.84 -7.56
N THR A 447 -4.61 -37.89 -7.27
CA THR A 447 -6.05 -37.92 -7.57
C THR A 447 -6.88 -36.96 -6.72
N SER A 448 -6.33 -36.54 -5.57
CA SER A 448 -6.98 -35.61 -4.64
C SER A 448 -6.45 -34.18 -4.77
N HIS A 449 -5.57 -33.91 -5.74
CA HIS A 449 -4.90 -32.61 -5.93
C HIS A 449 -4.12 -32.11 -4.68
N LEU A 450 -3.53 -33.04 -3.93
CA LEU A 450 -2.74 -32.77 -2.74
C LEU A 450 -1.24 -32.85 -3.05
N LEU A 451 -0.46 -31.93 -2.47
CA LEU A 451 0.99 -31.98 -2.55
C LEU A 451 1.52 -32.97 -1.53
N LEU A 452 2.16 -34.05 -1.99
CA LEU A 452 2.83 -35.03 -1.12
C LEU A 452 4.34 -34.76 -1.11
N LYS A 453 4.88 -34.46 0.07
CA LYS A 453 6.34 -34.38 0.31
C LYS A 453 6.76 -35.54 1.19
N GLU A 454 7.69 -36.36 0.68
CA GLU A 454 8.26 -37.49 1.42
C GLU A 454 9.55 -37.06 2.12
N GLU A 455 9.64 -37.30 3.43
CA GLU A 455 10.90 -37.21 4.18
C GLU A 455 11.24 -38.56 4.80
N ALA A 456 12.30 -39.20 4.33
CA ALA A 456 12.88 -40.38 4.95
C ALA A 456 13.80 -39.95 6.10
N ARG A 457 13.45 -40.29 7.36
CA ARG A 457 14.39 -40.13 8.47
C ARG A 457 15.41 -41.28 8.46
N PRO A 458 16.71 -41.03 8.71
CA PRO A 458 17.70 -42.07 8.82
C PRO A 458 17.35 -43.04 9.96
N VAL A 459 17.53 -44.33 9.71
CA VAL A 459 17.42 -45.38 10.72
C VAL A 459 18.42 -45.08 11.85
N GLY A 460 17.96 -44.73 13.05
CA GLY A 460 18.83 -44.45 14.20
C GLY A 460 18.38 -43.34 15.14
N THR A 461 17.36 -42.57 14.80
CA THR A 461 16.84 -41.49 15.69
C THR A 461 15.47 -41.78 16.30
N ALA A 462 14.90 -42.95 16.07
CA ALA A 462 13.68 -43.37 16.74
C ALA A 462 13.99 -43.81 18.19
N LEU A 463 13.38 -43.18 19.17
CA LEU A 463 13.48 -43.52 20.59
C LEU A 463 13.08 -44.97 20.89
N PHE A 464 12.58 -45.76 19.94
CA PHE A 464 12.06 -47.12 20.11
C PHE A 464 12.31 -48.06 18.90
N GLY A 465 13.36 -47.91 18.12
CA GLY A 465 13.86 -48.96 17.22
C GLY A 465 12.99 -49.37 16.02
N THR A 466 11.83 -48.79 15.81
CA THR A 466 10.91 -49.08 14.70
C THR A 466 11.04 -48.06 13.54
N PRO A 467 11.14 -48.52 12.29
CA PRO A 467 11.19 -47.59 11.15
C PRO A 467 9.88 -46.83 11.02
N SER A 468 9.96 -45.49 11.08
CA SER A 468 8.81 -44.60 10.86
C SER A 468 8.97 -43.87 9.54
N LEU A 469 7.91 -43.79 8.77
CA LEU A 469 7.81 -42.95 7.57
C LEU A 469 6.89 -41.76 7.88
N THR A 470 7.36 -40.57 7.56
CA THR A 470 6.60 -39.35 7.79
C THR A 470 6.20 -38.79 6.44
N PHE A 471 4.92 -38.56 6.22
CA PHE A 471 4.37 -37.91 5.05
C PHE A 471 3.92 -36.50 5.40
N HIS A 472 4.24 -35.57 4.55
CA HIS A 472 3.74 -34.21 4.64
C HIS A 472 2.70 -34.00 3.54
N LEU A 473 1.44 -33.78 3.94
CA LEU A 473 0.37 -33.45 3.02
C LEU A 473 0.20 -31.92 3.04
N GLY A 474 0.51 -31.27 1.93
CA GLY A 474 0.34 -29.83 1.78
C GLY A 474 -0.97 -29.48 1.07
N PHE A 475 -1.67 -28.49 1.57
CA PHE A 475 -2.88 -27.94 0.94
C PHE A 475 -2.61 -26.55 0.42
N ASP A 476 -3.14 -26.27 -0.75
CA ASP A 476 -3.17 -24.93 -1.27
C ASP A 476 -4.34 -24.15 -0.64
N GLN A 477 -4.05 -23.04 0.07
CA GLN A 477 -5.07 -22.17 0.66
C GLN A 477 -6.02 -21.51 -0.35
N ALA A 478 -5.69 -21.52 -1.63
CA ALA A 478 -6.57 -20.93 -2.65
C ALA A 478 -7.98 -21.48 -2.62
N ASN A 479 -8.08 -22.75 -2.31
CA ASN A 479 -9.34 -23.43 -2.25
C ASN A 479 -9.94 -23.44 -0.83
N LEU A 480 -9.21 -22.91 0.15
CA LEU A 480 -9.59 -22.78 1.57
C LEU A 480 -10.09 -21.36 1.90
N ALA A 481 -10.51 -20.60 0.89
CA ALA A 481 -10.83 -19.18 0.94
C ALA A 481 -12.03 -18.81 1.84
N ILE A 482 -12.65 -19.78 2.48
CA ILE A 482 -13.76 -19.55 3.40
C ILE A 482 -13.22 -19.79 4.80
N GLU A 483 -13.19 -18.76 5.65
CA GLU A 483 -13.01 -18.92 7.08
C GLU A 483 -14.01 -19.99 7.56
N GLY A 484 -13.52 -21.13 8.07
CA GLY A 484 -14.36 -22.25 8.47
C GLY A 484 -14.60 -23.36 7.40
N TRP A 485 -13.80 -23.41 6.32
CA TRP A 485 -13.86 -24.51 5.33
C TRP A 485 -13.82 -25.91 5.98
N TYR A 486 -13.08 -26.03 7.04
CA TYR A 486 -12.97 -27.25 7.87
C TYR A 486 -14.27 -27.61 8.60
N GLN A 487 -15.23 -26.69 8.72
CA GLN A 487 -16.56 -26.96 9.29
C GLN A 487 -17.51 -27.56 8.26
N ASP A 488 -17.20 -27.45 6.96
CA ASP A 488 -17.95 -28.07 5.90
C ASP A 488 -17.44 -29.48 5.61
N LYS A 489 -18.12 -30.49 6.15
CA LYS A 489 -17.80 -31.91 5.95
C LYS A 489 -17.81 -32.36 4.49
N ASN A 490 -18.46 -31.62 3.62
CA ASN A 490 -18.53 -31.90 2.19
C ASN A 490 -17.48 -31.16 1.38
N HIS A 491 -16.62 -30.35 2.04
CA HIS A 491 -15.57 -29.63 1.33
C HIS A 491 -14.60 -30.63 0.67
N PRO A 492 -14.24 -30.45 -0.62
CA PRO A 492 -13.42 -31.42 -1.37
C PRO A 492 -12.11 -31.82 -0.67
N TYR A 493 -11.46 -30.89 0.02
CA TYR A 493 -10.20 -31.16 0.74
C TYR A 493 -10.41 -31.96 2.02
N VAL A 494 -11.48 -31.70 2.77
CA VAL A 494 -11.83 -32.51 3.93
C VAL A 494 -12.10 -33.94 3.51
N LEU A 495 -12.85 -34.15 2.45
CA LEU A 495 -13.10 -35.47 1.88
C LEU A 495 -11.82 -36.16 1.37
N ALA A 496 -10.94 -35.42 0.71
CA ALA A 496 -9.67 -35.96 0.20
C ALA A 496 -8.73 -36.40 1.35
N VAL A 497 -8.60 -35.58 2.41
CA VAL A 497 -7.82 -35.94 3.60
C VAL A 497 -8.41 -37.17 4.28
N SER A 498 -9.74 -37.21 4.49
CA SER A 498 -10.43 -38.36 5.04
C SER A 498 -10.13 -39.63 4.26
N GLN A 499 -10.22 -39.58 2.93
CA GLN A 499 -9.95 -40.75 2.06
C GLN A 499 -8.51 -41.25 2.18
N ILE A 500 -7.52 -40.32 2.26
CA ILE A 500 -6.12 -40.70 2.46
C ILE A 500 -5.91 -41.33 3.83
N LEU A 501 -6.48 -40.77 4.87
CA LEU A 501 -6.38 -41.31 6.22
C LEU A 501 -7.02 -42.69 6.34
N ASP A 502 -8.19 -42.89 5.74
CA ASP A 502 -8.86 -44.18 5.67
C ASP A 502 -8.04 -45.22 4.90
N ALA A 503 -7.45 -44.80 3.77
CA ALA A 503 -6.57 -45.67 2.99
C ALA A 503 -5.29 -46.08 3.76
N ILE A 504 -4.70 -45.16 4.53
CA ILE A 504 -3.54 -45.46 5.39
C ILE A 504 -3.94 -46.40 6.53
N ALA A 505 -5.10 -46.16 7.16
CA ALA A 505 -5.59 -47.00 8.23
C ALA A 505 -5.89 -48.47 7.80
N MET A 506 -6.30 -48.62 6.54
CA MET A 506 -6.56 -49.94 5.93
C MET A 506 -5.29 -50.68 5.51
N MET A 507 -4.13 -50.03 5.53
CA MET A 507 -2.86 -50.69 5.15
C MET A 507 -2.49 -51.79 6.15
N PRO A 508 -2.12 -53.00 5.70
CA PRO A 508 -1.66 -54.05 6.58
C PRO A 508 -0.38 -53.63 7.31
N HIS A 509 -0.26 -54.03 8.57
CA HIS A 509 0.89 -53.75 9.45
C HIS A 509 1.04 -52.32 9.98
N VAL A 510 0.14 -51.38 9.69
CA VAL A 510 0.09 -50.09 10.37
C VAL A 510 -0.35 -50.34 11.83
N THR A 511 0.49 -49.95 12.78
CA THR A 511 0.24 -50.15 14.21
C THR A 511 -0.08 -48.87 14.95
N ARG A 512 0.34 -47.74 14.40
CA ARG A 512 0.15 -46.42 15.01
C ARG A 512 0.12 -45.34 13.98
N LEU A 513 -0.80 -44.38 14.14
CA LEU A 513 -0.86 -43.15 13.36
C LEU A 513 -0.62 -41.96 14.29
N GLU A 514 0.27 -41.08 13.90
CA GLU A 514 0.51 -39.80 14.58
C GLU A 514 0.16 -38.68 13.60
N PHE A 515 -0.67 -37.76 14.08
CA PHE A 515 -1.04 -36.58 13.30
C PHE A 515 -0.46 -35.36 13.96
N MET A 516 0.16 -34.51 13.14
CA MET A 516 0.54 -33.16 13.50
C MET A 516 0.01 -32.22 12.44
N VAL A 517 -0.73 -31.23 12.86
CA VAL A 517 -1.21 -30.19 11.98
C VAL A 517 -0.55 -28.89 12.40
N ALA A 518 0.19 -28.28 11.47
CA ALA A 518 0.85 -27.01 11.69
C ALA A 518 0.04 -25.92 10.97
N ASN A 519 -0.42 -24.93 11.74
CA ASN A 519 -0.98 -23.69 11.20
C ASN A 519 0.04 -22.59 11.41
N GLY A 520 0.55 -22.00 10.33
CA GLY A 520 1.47 -20.89 10.47
C GLY A 520 2.28 -20.55 9.24
N PRO A 521 3.00 -19.45 9.30
CA PRO A 521 3.92 -19.10 8.25
C PRO A 521 4.99 -20.18 8.13
N ASP A 522 5.37 -20.44 6.91
CA ASP A 522 6.41 -21.27 6.35
C ASP A 522 7.41 -21.88 7.37
N PRO A 523 7.64 -23.21 7.38
CA PRO A 523 8.67 -23.86 8.17
C PRO A 523 10.10 -23.31 7.98
N LEU A 524 10.36 -22.50 6.95
CA LEU A 524 11.64 -21.82 6.74
C LEU A 524 11.86 -20.61 7.65
N THR A 525 10.82 -20.05 8.27
CA THR A 525 10.94 -18.85 9.12
C THR A 525 11.31 -19.14 10.57
N GLY A 526 11.40 -20.41 10.98
CA GLY A 526 11.85 -20.81 12.33
C GLY A 526 10.90 -20.47 13.48
N LEU A 527 9.69 -19.98 13.21
CA LEU A 527 8.66 -19.79 14.24
C LEU A 527 8.11 -21.15 14.66
N GLN A 528 8.41 -21.55 15.88
CA GLN A 528 7.81 -22.74 16.48
C GLN A 528 6.32 -22.48 16.73
N ILE A 529 5.50 -23.21 16.00
CA ILE A 529 4.07 -23.28 16.25
C ILE A 529 3.84 -24.41 17.25
N GLN A 530 2.93 -24.16 18.18
CA GLN A 530 2.51 -25.21 19.10
C GLN A 530 1.82 -26.30 18.27
N LEU A 531 2.45 -27.47 18.23
CA LEU A 531 1.94 -28.64 17.52
C LEU A 531 1.11 -29.46 18.49
N ASP A 532 -0.17 -29.62 18.24
CA ASP A 532 -0.98 -30.60 18.91
C ASP A 532 -0.74 -31.99 18.33
N ARG A 533 -0.21 -32.86 19.14
CA ARG A 533 0.19 -34.23 18.77
C ARG A 533 -0.85 -35.24 19.26
N HIS A 534 -1.54 -35.88 18.33
CA HIS A 534 -2.46 -36.97 18.65
C HIS A 534 -1.87 -38.32 18.23
N THR A 535 -1.94 -39.27 19.12
CA THR A 535 -1.37 -40.61 18.93
C THR A 535 -2.45 -41.66 19.16
N TYR A 536 -2.76 -42.45 18.13
CA TYR A 536 -3.76 -43.49 18.17
C TYR A 536 -3.13 -44.89 17.99
N PRO A 537 -3.22 -45.83 18.96
CA PRO A 537 -2.91 -47.23 18.73
C PRO A 537 -3.99 -47.85 17.82
N LYS A 538 -3.62 -48.80 16.95
CA LYS A 538 -4.54 -49.42 15.98
C LYS A 538 -5.78 -50.05 16.62
N SER A 539 -5.70 -50.50 17.88
CA SER A 539 -6.82 -51.04 18.63
C SER A 539 -7.88 -50.01 19.02
N GLN A 540 -7.59 -48.72 18.86
CA GLN A 540 -8.47 -47.60 19.18
C GLN A 540 -8.84 -46.77 17.91
N LEU A 541 -8.38 -47.21 16.71
CA LEU A 541 -8.81 -46.59 15.47
C LEU A 541 -10.30 -46.87 15.27
N PRO A 542 -11.17 -45.84 15.20
CA PRO A 542 -12.59 -46.04 14.95
C PRO A 542 -12.81 -46.65 13.59
N SER A 543 -13.90 -47.39 13.43
CA SER A 543 -14.30 -48.00 12.14
C SER A 543 -14.55 -46.98 11.01
N THR A 544 -14.65 -45.70 11.36
CA THR A 544 -14.68 -44.54 10.46
C THR A 544 -13.74 -43.50 11.05
N LEU A 545 -12.45 -43.58 10.71
CA LEU A 545 -11.41 -42.66 11.17
C LEU A 545 -11.72 -41.20 10.75
N SER A 546 -12.41 -41.04 9.62
CA SER A 546 -12.85 -39.79 9.04
C SER A 546 -13.71 -38.94 9.99
N ALA A 547 -14.68 -39.52 10.66
CA ALA A 547 -15.66 -38.75 11.45
C ALA A 547 -15.10 -38.20 12.79
N GLU A 548 -14.18 -38.90 13.44
CA GLU A 548 -13.56 -38.43 14.72
C GLU A 548 -12.33 -37.55 14.45
N LEU A 549 -11.56 -37.81 13.41
CA LEU A 549 -10.44 -36.97 13.00
C LEU A 549 -10.89 -35.61 12.46
N GLU A 550 -11.99 -35.57 11.73
CA GLU A 550 -12.64 -34.31 11.33
C GLU A 550 -12.91 -33.41 12.53
N LEU A 551 -13.42 -33.99 13.64
CA LEU A 551 -13.73 -33.23 14.85
C LEU A 551 -12.47 -32.78 15.63
N GLN A 552 -11.46 -33.64 15.78
CA GLN A 552 -10.29 -33.34 16.61
C GLN A 552 -9.22 -32.52 15.91
N VAL A 553 -8.98 -32.73 14.64
CA VAL A 553 -8.09 -31.89 13.82
C VAL A 553 -8.65 -30.47 13.72
N ILE A 554 -9.96 -30.33 13.64
CA ILE A 554 -10.67 -29.05 13.56
C ILE A 554 -10.61 -28.26 14.88
N TYR A 555 -10.73 -28.91 16.02
CA TYR A 555 -10.70 -28.25 17.33
C TYR A 555 -9.30 -27.83 17.78
N SER A 556 -8.23 -28.40 17.21
CA SER A 556 -6.85 -27.98 17.49
C SER A 556 -6.44 -26.67 16.80
N PHE A 557 -7.26 -26.12 15.92
CA PHE A 557 -7.03 -24.86 15.19
C PHE A 557 -7.71 -23.64 15.83
N MET A 558 -8.50 -23.81 16.88
CA MET A 558 -9.06 -22.71 17.66
C MET A 558 -8.15 -22.34 18.84
#